data_262c45eb2cd8b83c556e3864d5be329e
#
_entry.id   262c45eb2cd8b83c556e3864d5be329e
#
_cell.length_a   1.000
_cell.length_b   1.000
_cell.length_c   1.000
_cell.angle_alpha   90.00
_cell.angle_beta   90.00
_cell.angle_gamma   90.00
#
_symmetry.space_group_name_H-M   'P 1'
#
loop_
_entity.id
_entity.type
_entity.pdbx_description
1 polymer ?
#
loop_
_entity_poly.entity_id
_entity_poly.type
_entity_poly.pdbx_seq_one_letter_code
_entity_poly.pdbx_strand_id
1 'polypeptide(L)'
;PGAVNEIFAPLIQRLSKLIYNKDFFCGYSPERINPGDKKHSITNIIKVTSGSTPQAAAFIDSVYREVIKAGTYLVDSIRVAEAAKVIENIQRDVNIALINELAILFTQLGIDTESVLQAAETKWNFLSFRPGLVGGHCIGVDPYYLTHKAQQEGYHPEIILAGRRINDGIGTYV
;
A
#
# COMPACT_ATOMS: atom_id res chain seq x y z
N PRO A 1 9.81 -1.67 0.13
CA PRO A 1 10.23 -3.09 0.24
C PRO A 1 11.73 -3.20 0.54
N GLY A 2 12.09 -4.16 1.43
CA GLY A 2 13.47 -4.38 1.85
C GLY A 2 13.80 -3.86 3.25
N ALA A 3 12.91 -3.12 3.90
CA ALA A 3 13.19 -2.53 5.21
C ALA A 3 13.59 -3.57 6.27
N VAL A 4 12.89 -4.70 6.33
CA VAL A 4 13.22 -5.75 7.30
C VAL A 4 14.58 -6.36 7.01
N ASN A 5 14.85 -6.74 5.77
CA ASN A 5 16.09 -7.46 5.42
C ASN A 5 17.31 -6.55 5.31
N GLU A 6 17.14 -5.30 4.85
CA GLU A 6 18.25 -4.40 4.55
C GLU A 6 18.59 -3.46 5.73
N ILE A 7 17.63 -3.22 6.63
CA ILE A 7 17.79 -2.28 7.75
C ILE A 7 17.63 -2.96 9.10
N PHE A 8 16.44 -3.54 9.36
CA PHE A 8 16.12 -4.04 10.71
C PHE A 8 16.92 -5.28 11.09
N ALA A 9 16.99 -6.30 10.24
CA ALA A 9 17.73 -7.52 10.56
C ALA A 9 19.23 -7.27 10.76
N PRO A 10 19.93 -6.50 9.89
CA PRO A 10 21.33 -6.11 10.12
C PRO A 10 21.52 -5.28 11.40
N LEU A 11 20.58 -4.38 11.72
CA LEU A 11 20.66 -3.59 12.95
C LEU A 11 20.55 -4.46 14.21
N ILE A 12 19.56 -5.36 14.23
CA ILE A 12 19.38 -6.31 15.32
C ILE A 12 20.62 -7.18 15.48
N GLN A 13 21.13 -7.75 14.38
CA GLN A 13 22.34 -8.57 14.40
C GLN A 13 23.54 -7.82 14.98
N ARG A 14 23.74 -6.57 14.57
CA ARG A 14 24.83 -5.72 15.08
C ARG A 14 24.73 -5.45 16.59
N LEU A 15 23.52 -5.15 17.07
CA LEU A 15 23.29 -4.77 18.46
C LEU A 15 23.27 -5.98 19.40
N SER A 16 22.63 -7.07 19.00
CA SER A 16 22.47 -8.26 19.83
C SER A 16 23.63 -9.25 19.76
N LYS A 17 24.47 -9.16 18.71
CA LYS A 17 25.48 -10.14 18.33
C LYS A 17 24.93 -11.50 17.92
N LEU A 18 23.60 -11.62 17.75
CA LEU A 18 22.94 -12.81 17.23
C LEU A 18 23.04 -12.87 15.69
N ILE A 19 23.00 -14.06 15.13
CA ILE A 19 23.11 -14.30 13.68
C ILE A 19 21.71 -14.43 13.09
N TYR A 20 21.40 -13.58 12.11
CA TYR A 20 20.12 -13.60 11.38
C TYR A 20 19.90 -14.95 10.66
N ASN A 21 18.68 -15.48 10.74
CA ASN A 21 18.27 -16.78 10.24
C ASN A 21 18.97 -17.99 10.87
N LYS A 22 19.62 -17.80 12.03
CA LYS A 22 20.19 -18.85 12.84
C LYS A 22 19.73 -18.71 14.29
N ASP A 23 20.06 -17.58 14.92
CA ASP A 23 19.77 -17.33 16.33
C ASP A 23 18.48 -16.52 16.50
N PHE A 24 18.09 -15.74 15.48
CA PHE A 24 16.80 -15.06 15.42
C PHE A 24 16.27 -15.03 13.99
N PHE A 25 14.95 -14.88 13.89
CA PHE A 25 14.22 -14.85 12.63
C PHE A 25 13.32 -13.64 12.60
N CYS A 26 13.00 -13.15 11.41
CA CYS A 26 12.06 -12.05 11.20
C CYS A 26 10.84 -12.52 10.43
N GLY A 27 9.73 -11.86 10.67
CA GLY A 27 8.55 -11.94 9.85
C GLY A 27 7.94 -10.58 9.63
N TYR A 28 7.12 -10.48 8.61
CA TYR A 28 6.37 -9.27 8.31
C TYR A 28 4.94 -9.62 7.93
N SER A 29 4.01 -8.91 8.54
CA SER A 29 2.60 -8.99 8.23
C SER A 29 2.02 -7.59 8.22
N PRO A 30 1.63 -7.06 7.06
CA PRO A 30 1.16 -5.68 6.94
C PRO A 30 -0.13 -5.43 7.71
N GLU A 31 -0.26 -4.24 8.26
CA GLU A 31 -1.54 -3.75 8.76
C GLU A 31 -2.36 -3.18 7.60
N ARG A 32 -3.61 -3.65 7.47
CA ARG A 32 -4.51 -3.33 6.36
C ARG A 32 -5.85 -2.76 6.81
N ILE A 33 -6.00 -2.44 8.10
CA ILE A 33 -7.21 -1.83 8.64
C ILE A 33 -7.26 -0.34 8.26
N ASN A 34 -8.43 0.12 7.83
CA ASN A 34 -8.69 1.54 7.68
C ASN A 34 -9.24 2.09 9.00
N PRO A 35 -8.61 3.11 9.60
CA PRO A 35 -9.13 3.75 10.79
C PRO A 35 -10.58 4.22 10.57
N GLY A 36 -11.47 3.85 11.49
CA GLY A 36 -12.90 4.20 11.40
C GLY A 36 -13.77 3.20 10.61
N ASP A 37 -13.19 2.22 9.94
CA ASP A 37 -13.96 1.15 9.29
C ASP A 37 -14.49 0.17 10.35
N LYS A 38 -15.82 0.13 10.50
CA LYS A 38 -16.50 -0.76 11.47
C LYS A 38 -16.78 -2.16 10.91
N LYS A 39 -16.66 -2.35 9.60
CA LYS A 39 -16.93 -3.62 8.91
C LYS A 39 -15.71 -4.51 8.81
N HIS A 40 -14.53 -3.91 8.59
CA HIS A 40 -13.28 -4.61 8.36
C HIS A 40 -12.39 -4.50 9.62
N SER A 41 -12.55 -5.45 10.53
CA SER A 41 -11.72 -5.59 11.72
C SER A 41 -10.50 -6.47 11.44
N ILE A 42 -9.53 -6.47 12.34
CA ILE A 42 -8.31 -7.28 12.23
C ILE A 42 -8.62 -8.77 12.01
N THR A 43 -9.71 -9.28 12.58
CA THR A 43 -10.11 -10.68 12.47
C THR A 43 -10.85 -11.02 11.18
N ASN A 44 -11.41 -10.01 10.48
CA ASN A 44 -12.29 -10.19 9.31
C ASN A 44 -11.58 -9.92 7.97
N ILE A 45 -10.32 -9.51 8.01
CA ILE A 45 -9.51 -9.24 6.81
C ILE A 45 -8.48 -10.35 6.69
N ILE A 46 -8.33 -10.93 5.48
CA ILE A 46 -7.24 -11.88 5.20
C ILE A 46 -5.91 -11.23 5.55
N LYS A 47 -5.13 -11.88 6.39
CA LYS A 47 -3.84 -11.39 6.84
C LYS A 47 -2.72 -11.91 5.96
N VAL A 48 -1.98 -11.03 5.32
CA VAL A 48 -0.77 -11.40 4.59
C VAL A 48 0.32 -11.74 5.63
N THR A 49 0.97 -12.87 5.47
CA THR A 49 2.03 -13.34 6.37
C THR A 49 3.29 -13.69 5.60
N SER A 50 4.44 -13.51 6.21
CA SER A 50 5.74 -13.83 5.61
C SER A 50 6.80 -14.08 6.69
N GLY A 51 7.88 -14.75 6.32
CA GLY A 51 9.00 -15.02 7.21
C GLY A 51 10.33 -15.02 6.48
N SER A 52 11.40 -14.88 7.25
CA SER A 52 12.77 -14.84 6.74
C SER A 52 13.33 -16.21 6.31
N THR A 53 12.68 -17.28 6.75
CA THR A 53 12.91 -18.66 6.29
C THR A 53 11.56 -19.37 6.13
N PRO A 54 11.47 -20.48 5.37
CA PRO A 54 10.23 -21.23 5.26
C PRO A 54 9.65 -21.69 6.60
N GLN A 55 10.50 -22.07 7.55
CA GLN A 55 10.10 -22.49 8.90
C GLN A 55 9.54 -21.31 9.70
N ALA A 56 10.23 -20.17 9.68
CA ALA A 56 9.75 -18.94 10.33
C ALA A 56 8.42 -18.46 9.71
N ALA A 57 8.31 -18.53 8.39
CA ALA A 57 7.09 -18.15 7.67
C ALA A 57 5.90 -19.05 8.08
N ALA A 58 6.10 -20.37 8.11
CA ALA A 58 5.07 -21.31 8.52
C ALA A 58 4.66 -21.13 9.98
N PHE A 59 5.62 -20.87 10.87
CA PHE A 59 5.35 -20.58 12.27
C PHE A 59 4.52 -19.31 12.45
N ILE A 60 4.93 -18.20 11.82
CA ILE A 60 4.23 -16.92 11.86
C ILE A 60 2.81 -17.06 11.30
N ASP A 61 2.67 -17.75 10.16
CA ASP A 61 1.38 -18.01 9.54
C ASP A 61 0.45 -18.79 10.49
N SER A 62 0.96 -19.82 11.17
CA SER A 62 0.19 -20.59 12.13
C SER A 62 -0.31 -19.75 13.31
N VAL A 63 0.53 -18.86 13.83
CA VAL A 63 0.13 -17.93 14.92
C VAL A 63 -0.99 -16.99 14.49
N TYR A 64 -0.89 -16.42 13.28
CA TYR A 64 -1.95 -15.57 12.77
C TYR A 64 -3.26 -16.32 12.50
N ARG A 65 -3.19 -17.58 12.03
CA ARG A 65 -4.40 -18.42 11.81
C ARG A 65 -5.22 -18.65 13.07
N GLU A 66 -4.60 -18.67 14.24
CA GLU A 66 -5.32 -18.82 15.52
C GLU A 66 -6.23 -17.63 15.83
N VAL A 67 -5.90 -16.43 15.34
CA VAL A 67 -6.62 -15.19 15.69
C VAL A 67 -7.37 -14.55 14.52
N ILE A 68 -6.99 -14.84 13.28
CA ILE A 68 -7.59 -14.23 12.08
C ILE A 68 -8.66 -15.16 11.49
N LYS A 69 -9.92 -14.85 11.76
CA LYS A 69 -11.06 -15.66 11.27
C LYS A 69 -11.19 -15.69 9.74
N ALA A 70 -10.81 -14.60 9.08
CA ALA A 70 -10.82 -14.52 7.61
C ALA A 70 -9.72 -15.35 6.95
N GLY A 71 -8.78 -15.90 7.76
CA GLY A 71 -7.64 -16.67 7.27
C GLY A 71 -6.43 -15.83 6.94
N THR A 72 -5.39 -16.50 6.47
CA THR A 72 -4.09 -15.90 6.13
C THR A 72 -3.73 -16.16 4.67
N TYR A 73 -2.86 -15.32 4.14
CA TYR A 73 -2.25 -15.49 2.83
C TYR A 73 -0.72 -15.45 3.00
N LEU A 74 -0.11 -16.63 3.03
CA LEU A 74 1.33 -16.78 3.15
C LEU A 74 1.99 -16.46 1.82
N VAL A 75 2.92 -15.49 1.82
CA VAL A 75 3.70 -15.10 0.63
C VAL A 75 5.14 -15.59 0.71
N ASP A 76 5.78 -15.64 -0.44
CA ASP A 76 7.11 -16.27 -0.62
C ASP A 76 8.24 -15.53 0.10
N SER A 77 8.08 -14.25 0.40
CA SER A 77 9.12 -13.47 1.07
C SER A 77 8.57 -12.23 1.79
N ILE A 78 9.34 -11.76 2.77
CA ILE A 78 9.08 -10.50 3.47
C ILE A 78 8.98 -9.33 2.47
N ARG A 79 9.83 -9.29 1.45
CA ARG A 79 9.80 -8.24 0.42
C ARG A 79 8.49 -8.21 -0.37
N VAL A 80 7.91 -9.37 -0.65
CA VAL A 80 6.59 -9.46 -1.30
C VAL A 80 5.50 -8.90 -0.39
N ALA A 81 5.48 -9.24 0.89
CA ALA A 81 4.51 -8.72 1.84
C ALA A 81 4.63 -7.19 2.02
N GLU A 82 5.86 -6.67 2.10
CA GLU A 82 6.13 -5.22 2.16
C GLU A 82 5.66 -4.51 0.88
N ALA A 83 5.92 -5.10 -0.30
CA ALA A 83 5.50 -4.56 -1.58
C ALA A 83 3.97 -4.54 -1.70
N ALA A 84 3.29 -5.61 -1.31
CA ALA A 84 1.83 -5.68 -1.31
C ALA A 84 1.21 -4.52 -0.52
N LYS A 85 1.73 -4.23 0.67
CA LYS A 85 1.24 -3.12 1.49
C LYS A 85 1.37 -1.77 0.80
N VAL A 86 2.52 -1.49 0.22
CA VAL A 86 2.77 -0.17 -0.37
C VAL A 86 1.95 0.06 -1.64
N ILE A 87 1.76 -1.00 -2.48
CA ILE A 87 0.99 -0.86 -3.72
C ILE A 87 -0.51 -0.69 -3.48
N GLU A 88 -1.07 -1.19 -2.37
CA GLU A 88 -2.47 -0.96 -2.01
C GLU A 88 -2.77 0.54 -1.85
N ASN A 89 -1.85 1.29 -1.23
CA ASN A 89 -1.98 2.73 -1.05
C ASN A 89 -1.67 3.50 -2.35
N ILE A 90 -0.64 3.09 -3.09
CA ILE A 90 -0.28 3.71 -4.37
C ILE A 90 -1.40 3.55 -5.40
N GLN A 91 -2.00 2.38 -5.50
CA GLN A 91 -3.12 2.14 -6.41
C GLN A 91 -4.29 3.09 -6.13
N ARG A 92 -4.61 3.31 -4.85
CA ARG A 92 -5.65 4.26 -4.44
C ARG A 92 -5.25 5.69 -4.79
N ASP A 93 -4.03 6.09 -4.47
CA ASP A 93 -3.50 7.44 -4.74
C ASP A 93 -3.54 7.78 -6.24
N VAL A 94 -3.05 6.88 -7.09
CA VAL A 94 -3.03 7.07 -8.54
C VAL A 94 -4.44 7.14 -9.13
N ASN A 95 -5.36 6.30 -8.66
CA ASN A 95 -6.75 6.35 -9.13
C ASN A 95 -7.45 7.66 -8.71
N ILE A 96 -7.21 8.15 -7.51
CA ILE A 96 -7.73 9.46 -7.08
C ILE A 96 -7.11 10.58 -7.92
N ALA A 97 -5.81 10.53 -8.20
CA ALA A 97 -5.14 11.50 -9.06
C ALA A 97 -5.75 11.55 -10.46
N LEU A 98 -6.03 10.40 -11.07
CA LEU A 98 -6.71 10.34 -12.35
C LEU A 98 -8.06 11.05 -12.31
N ILE A 99 -8.88 10.76 -11.29
CA ILE A 99 -10.21 11.38 -11.19
C ILE A 99 -10.11 12.88 -10.86
N ASN A 100 -9.12 13.31 -10.08
CA ASN A 100 -8.84 14.72 -9.84
C ASN A 100 -8.47 15.45 -11.13
N GLU A 101 -7.59 14.87 -11.96
CA GLU A 101 -7.22 15.43 -13.25
C GLU A 101 -8.41 15.54 -14.19
N LEU A 102 -9.25 14.49 -14.26
CA LEU A 102 -10.47 14.50 -15.06
C LEU A 102 -11.48 15.55 -14.57
N ALA A 103 -11.60 15.76 -13.26
CA ALA A 103 -12.48 16.79 -12.72
C ALA A 103 -12.02 18.20 -13.13
N ILE A 104 -10.72 18.48 -13.10
CA ILE A 104 -10.15 19.75 -13.59
C ILE A 104 -10.44 19.91 -15.08
N LEU A 105 -10.19 18.89 -15.88
CA LEU A 105 -10.44 18.92 -17.33
C LEU A 105 -11.92 19.14 -17.64
N PHE A 106 -12.82 18.40 -17.01
CA PHE A 106 -14.26 18.51 -17.23
C PHE A 106 -14.80 19.88 -16.84
N THR A 107 -14.28 20.47 -15.77
CA THR A 107 -14.61 21.85 -15.41
C THR A 107 -14.24 22.83 -16.53
N GLN A 108 -13.06 22.67 -17.13
CA GLN A 108 -12.64 23.52 -18.28
C GLN A 108 -13.49 23.30 -19.54
N LEU A 109 -14.02 22.09 -19.72
CA LEU A 109 -14.90 21.74 -20.83
C LEU A 109 -16.39 22.08 -20.57
N GLY A 110 -16.74 22.56 -19.38
CA GLY A 110 -18.13 22.83 -19.00
C GLY A 110 -18.97 21.55 -18.82
N ILE A 111 -18.32 20.42 -18.48
CA ILE A 111 -18.97 19.12 -18.29
C ILE A 111 -19.05 18.84 -16.78
N ASP A 112 -20.22 18.39 -16.32
CA ASP A 112 -20.39 17.98 -14.93
C ASP A 112 -19.69 16.65 -14.65
N THR A 113 -18.67 16.68 -13.81
CA THR A 113 -17.85 15.52 -13.47
C THR A 113 -18.67 14.40 -12.82
N GLU A 114 -19.61 14.74 -11.93
CA GLU A 114 -20.41 13.73 -11.24
C GLU A 114 -21.32 12.97 -12.22
N SER A 115 -21.95 13.67 -13.14
CA SER A 115 -22.76 13.05 -14.19
C SER A 115 -21.96 12.09 -15.07
N VAL A 116 -20.72 12.47 -15.41
CA VAL A 116 -19.82 11.58 -16.17
C VAL A 116 -19.47 10.33 -15.39
N LEU A 117 -19.12 10.48 -14.11
CA LEU A 117 -18.76 9.34 -13.25
C LEU A 117 -19.95 8.40 -13.05
N GLN A 118 -21.14 8.93 -12.80
CA GLN A 118 -22.37 8.12 -12.68
C GLN A 118 -22.65 7.33 -13.98
N ALA A 119 -22.50 7.95 -15.13
CA ALA A 119 -22.64 7.27 -16.42
C ALA A 119 -21.58 6.17 -16.60
N ALA A 120 -20.32 6.43 -16.25
CA ALA A 120 -19.23 5.46 -16.34
C ALA A 120 -19.42 4.27 -15.40
N GLU A 121 -19.99 4.48 -14.21
CA GLU A 121 -20.30 3.45 -13.21
C GLU A 121 -21.34 2.43 -13.64
N THR A 122 -22.10 2.73 -14.70
CA THR A 122 -22.99 1.73 -15.30
C THR A 122 -22.25 0.56 -15.91
N LYS A 123 -20.94 0.73 -16.19
CA LYS A 123 -20.09 -0.36 -16.66
C LYS A 123 -19.58 -1.19 -15.50
N TRP A 124 -19.82 -2.47 -15.53
CA TRP A 124 -19.56 -3.44 -14.45
C TRP A 124 -18.11 -3.48 -13.91
N ASN A 125 -17.13 -3.10 -14.70
CA ASN A 125 -15.71 -3.11 -14.32
C ASN A 125 -15.11 -1.71 -14.14
N PHE A 126 -15.92 -0.67 -14.06
CA PHE A 126 -15.44 0.67 -13.73
C PHE A 126 -15.19 0.78 -12.23
N LEU A 127 -14.04 1.33 -11.84
CA LEU A 127 -13.68 1.53 -10.45
C LEU A 127 -14.19 2.89 -9.97
N SER A 128 -15.09 2.88 -9.00
CA SER A 128 -15.77 4.07 -8.46
C SER A 128 -14.86 4.86 -7.53
N PHE A 129 -14.02 5.72 -8.10
CA PHE A 129 -13.30 6.75 -7.37
C PHE A 129 -13.98 8.11 -7.56
N ARG A 130 -13.80 9.01 -6.61
CA ARG A 130 -14.30 10.39 -6.65
C ARG A 130 -13.15 11.38 -6.52
N PRO A 131 -13.32 12.60 -7.08
CA PRO A 131 -12.36 13.68 -6.83
C PRO A 131 -12.27 13.99 -5.35
N GLY A 132 -11.09 14.33 -4.87
CA GLY A 132 -10.93 14.71 -3.48
C GLY A 132 -9.49 14.94 -3.07
N LEU A 133 -9.35 15.51 -1.89
CA LEU A 133 -8.06 15.73 -1.27
C LEU A 133 -7.50 14.39 -0.79
N VAL A 134 -6.25 14.14 -1.13
CA VAL A 134 -5.50 12.99 -0.62
C VAL A 134 -4.64 13.45 0.54
N GLY A 135 -5.03 13.01 1.72
CA GLY A 135 -4.33 13.35 2.95
C GLY A 135 -4.10 12.11 3.82
N GLY A 136 -3.58 12.36 5.02
CA GLY A 136 -3.27 11.32 5.99
C GLY A 136 -1.86 10.74 5.81
N HIS A 137 -1.48 9.91 6.79
CA HIS A 137 -0.11 9.43 6.92
C HIS A 137 0.29 8.38 5.86
N CYS A 138 -0.66 7.57 5.38
CA CYS A 138 -0.32 6.44 4.52
C CYS A 138 -0.42 6.78 3.03
N ILE A 139 -1.59 7.27 2.55
CA ILE A 139 -1.81 7.47 1.11
C ILE A 139 -0.91 8.59 0.55
N GLY A 140 -0.69 9.65 1.32
CA GLY A 140 0.15 10.77 0.90
C GLY A 140 1.66 10.53 1.02
N VAL A 141 2.10 9.52 1.77
CA VAL A 141 3.52 9.32 2.13
C VAL A 141 4.12 8.04 1.54
N ASP A 142 3.39 6.93 1.56
CA ASP A 142 3.89 5.63 1.08
C ASP A 142 4.39 5.66 -0.38
N PRO A 143 3.74 6.41 -1.33
CA PRO A 143 4.26 6.54 -2.68
C PRO A 143 5.69 7.08 -2.73
N TYR A 144 6.02 8.04 -1.86
CA TYR A 144 7.37 8.63 -1.84
C TYR A 144 8.43 7.64 -1.36
N TYR A 145 8.11 6.73 -0.44
CA TYR A 145 9.05 5.68 -0.04
C TYR A 145 9.36 4.73 -1.20
N LEU A 146 8.35 4.35 -1.97
CA LEU A 146 8.58 3.47 -3.12
C LEU A 146 9.31 4.19 -4.25
N THR A 147 8.97 5.46 -4.53
CA THR A 147 9.67 6.24 -5.55
C THR A 147 11.13 6.49 -5.19
N HIS A 148 11.42 6.77 -3.91
CA HIS A 148 12.79 6.89 -3.43
C HIS A 148 13.58 5.59 -3.65
N LYS A 149 13.01 4.44 -3.27
CA LYS A 149 13.65 3.13 -3.50
C LYS A 149 13.85 2.85 -4.99
N ALA A 150 12.87 3.15 -5.83
CA ALA A 150 12.98 2.99 -7.28
C ALA A 150 14.12 3.82 -7.87
N GLN A 151 14.25 5.07 -7.43
CA GLN A 151 15.33 5.96 -7.87
C GLN A 151 16.71 5.47 -7.44
N GLN A 152 16.83 4.89 -6.25
CA GLN A 152 18.08 4.24 -5.82
C GLN A 152 18.47 3.06 -6.71
N GLU A 153 17.50 2.36 -7.28
CA GLU A 153 17.71 1.27 -8.25
C GLU A 153 17.83 1.77 -9.70
N GLY A 154 17.91 3.10 -9.90
CA GLY A 154 18.05 3.72 -11.23
C GLY A 154 16.76 3.81 -12.06
N TYR A 155 15.59 3.58 -11.45
CA TYR A 155 14.29 3.66 -12.13
C TYR A 155 13.53 4.92 -11.76
N HIS A 156 13.01 5.66 -12.76
CA HIS A 156 12.16 6.83 -12.55
C HIS A 156 10.68 6.43 -12.64
N PRO A 157 9.92 6.43 -11.53
CA PRO A 157 8.53 5.96 -11.51
C PRO A 157 7.56 7.06 -11.97
N GLU A 158 7.35 7.19 -13.26
CA GLU A 158 6.56 8.22 -13.94
C GLU A 158 5.14 8.36 -13.40
N ILE A 159 4.37 7.27 -13.39
CA ILE A 159 2.94 7.28 -13.01
C ILE A 159 2.76 7.68 -11.55
N ILE A 160 3.59 7.12 -10.65
CA ILE A 160 3.48 7.39 -9.22
C ILE A 160 3.80 8.86 -8.92
N LEU A 161 4.86 9.38 -9.53
CA LEU A 161 5.27 10.78 -9.35
C LEU A 161 4.25 11.75 -9.98
N ALA A 162 3.70 11.42 -11.15
CA ALA A 162 2.63 12.22 -11.75
C ALA A 162 1.38 12.25 -10.87
N GLY A 163 0.94 11.10 -10.36
CA GLY A 163 -0.18 11.00 -9.43
C GLY A 163 0.02 11.86 -8.18
N ARG A 164 1.20 11.77 -7.57
CA ARG A 164 1.52 12.62 -6.40
C ARG A 164 1.48 14.11 -6.73
N ARG A 165 2.05 14.52 -7.85
CA ARG A 165 2.05 15.94 -8.26
C ARG A 165 0.63 16.47 -8.43
N ILE A 166 -0.29 15.68 -9.01
CA ILE A 166 -1.70 16.06 -9.17
C ILE A 166 -2.38 16.16 -7.82
N ASN A 167 -2.26 15.14 -6.97
CA ASN A 167 -2.92 15.11 -5.67
C ASN A 167 -2.39 16.19 -4.72
N ASP A 168 -1.09 16.49 -4.74
CA ASP A 168 -0.52 17.57 -3.93
C ASP A 168 -0.98 18.95 -4.42
N GLY A 169 -1.23 19.10 -5.72
CA GLY A 169 -1.70 20.35 -6.33
C GLY A 169 -3.19 20.61 -6.16
N ILE A 170 -4.01 19.58 -5.91
CA ILE A 170 -5.48 19.73 -5.91
C ILE A 170 -5.98 20.68 -4.82
N GLY A 171 -5.31 20.76 -3.66
CA GLY A 171 -5.67 21.67 -2.58
C GLY A 171 -5.53 23.16 -2.93
N THR A 172 -4.74 23.49 -3.97
CA THR A 172 -4.62 24.85 -4.49
C THR A 172 -5.70 25.15 -5.53
N TYR A 173 -6.23 24.10 -6.16
CA TYR A 173 -7.28 24.22 -7.17
C TYR A 173 -8.68 24.43 -6.55
N VAL A 174 -8.96 23.85 -5.39
CA VAL A 174 -10.22 23.97 -4.66
C VAL A 174 -10.30 25.30 -3.90
#